data_3e79d7cacf5dadcc82c998e371fcbba3
#
_entry.id   3e79d7cacf5dadcc82c998e371fcbba3
#
_cell.length_a   1.000
_cell.length_b   1.000
_cell.length_c   1.000
_cell.angle_alpha   90.00
_cell.angle_beta   90.00
_cell.angle_gamma   90.00
#
_symmetry.space_group_name_H-M   'P 1'
#
loop_
_entity.id
_entity.type
_entity.pdbx_description
1 polymer ?
#
loop_
_entity_poly.entity_id
_entity_poly.type
_entity_poly.pdbx_seq_one_letter_code
_entity_poly.pdbx_strand_id
1 'polypeptide(L)' 'MTKIITCSELRYRTLDELEALFQTLQIEFGRRAPGSPERTIVLASLESVRRAMAAARLSRQPKP' A
#
# COMPACT_ATOMS: atom_id res chain seq x y z
N MET A 1 17.37 0.47 -4.11
CA MET A 1 16.83 -0.89 -3.93
C MET A 1 15.40 -0.80 -3.43
N THR A 2 14.47 -1.46 -4.10
CA THR A 2 13.06 -1.40 -3.74
C THR A 2 12.79 -2.35 -2.59
N LYS A 3 12.14 -1.85 -1.56
CA LYS A 3 11.82 -2.63 -0.37
C LYS A 3 10.33 -2.88 -0.33
N ILE A 4 9.94 -4.10 0.05
CA ILE A 4 8.53 -4.42 0.24
C ILE A 4 8.02 -3.72 1.49
N ILE A 5 6.92 -2.99 1.32
CA ILE A 5 6.27 -2.33 2.45
C ILE A 5 5.36 -3.34 3.13
N THR A 6 5.56 -3.55 4.41
CA THR A 6 4.78 -4.52 5.17
C THR A 6 3.64 -3.83 5.92
N CYS A 7 2.62 -4.61 6.29
CA CYS A 7 1.51 -4.07 7.07
C CYS A 7 1.99 -3.50 8.40
N SER A 8 3.03 -4.09 8.99
CA SER A 8 3.58 -3.58 10.27
C SER A 8 4.10 -2.16 10.13
N GLU A 9 4.75 -1.85 9.01
CA GLU A 9 5.27 -0.50 8.78
C GLU A 9 4.14 0.51 8.57
N LEU A 10 3.00 0.05 8.08
CA LEU A 10 1.88 0.92 7.74
C LEU A 10 0.91 1.15 8.89
N ARG A 11 1.07 0.44 10.00
CA ARG A 11 0.13 0.52 11.13
C ARG A 11 -0.02 1.92 11.70
N TYR A 12 1.04 2.70 11.64
CA TYR A 12 1.07 4.04 12.25
C TYR A 12 0.82 5.15 11.24
N ARG A 13 0.48 4.79 10.02
CA ARG A 13 0.17 5.78 8.98
C ARG A 13 -1.29 6.16 9.03
N THR A 14 -1.57 7.43 8.73
CA THR A 14 -2.95 7.88 8.61
C THR A 14 -3.54 7.34 7.31
N LEU A 15 -4.88 7.34 7.23
CA LEU A 15 -5.56 6.90 6.02
C LEU A 15 -5.15 7.76 4.82
N ASP A 16 -5.02 9.07 5.02
CA ASP A 16 -4.59 9.98 3.95
C ASP A 16 -3.21 9.63 3.44
N GLU A 17 -2.29 9.31 4.35
CA GLU A 17 -0.95 8.89 3.96
C GLU A 17 -0.98 7.57 3.19
N LEU A 18 -1.82 6.64 3.63
CA LEU A 18 -1.95 5.36 2.95
C LEU A 18 -2.53 5.53 1.55
N GLU A 19 -3.51 6.40 1.38
CA GLU A 19 -4.09 6.66 0.07
C GLU A 19 -3.06 7.29 -0.87
N ALA A 20 -2.28 8.24 -0.38
CA ALA A 20 -1.23 8.85 -1.19
C ALA A 20 -0.18 7.83 -1.60
N LEU A 21 0.21 6.97 -0.67
CA LEU A 21 1.18 5.92 -0.95
C LEU A 21 0.63 4.93 -1.97
N PHE A 22 -0.65 4.58 -1.84
CA PHE A 22 -1.30 3.66 -2.77
C PHE A 22 -1.27 4.22 -4.19
N GLN A 23 -1.60 5.50 -4.36
CA GLN A 23 -1.57 6.14 -5.67
C GLN A 23 -0.16 6.15 -6.25
N THR A 24 0.84 6.46 -5.44
CA THR A 24 2.23 6.46 -5.87
C THR A 24 2.63 5.07 -6.35
N LEU A 25 2.25 4.04 -5.60
CA LEU A 25 2.58 2.66 -5.97
C LEU A 25 1.86 2.22 -7.25
N GLN A 26 0.63 2.67 -7.47
CA GLN A 26 -0.07 2.37 -8.71
C GLN A 26 0.65 2.96 -9.92
N ILE A 27 1.15 4.18 -9.78
CA ILE A 27 1.91 4.83 -10.84
C ILE A 27 3.19 4.04 -11.11
N GLU A 28 3.89 3.65 -10.04
CA GLU A 28 5.12 2.86 -10.17
C GLU A 28 4.85 1.52 -10.83
N PHE A 29 3.74 0.87 -10.46
CA PHE A 29 3.37 -0.41 -11.05
C PHE A 29 3.18 -0.28 -12.57
N GLY A 30 2.52 0.80 -13.01
CA GLY A 30 2.32 1.06 -14.42
C GLY A 30 3.61 1.36 -15.18
N ARG A 31 4.63 1.86 -14.48
CA ARG A 31 5.91 2.19 -15.09
C ARG A 31 6.85 1.00 -15.23
N ARG A 32 6.63 -0.05 -14.45
CA ARG A 32 7.53 -1.20 -14.46
C ARG A 32 7.18 -2.14 -15.61
N ALA A 33 8.21 -2.75 -16.17
CA ALA A 33 8.01 -3.69 -17.27
C ALA A 33 7.28 -4.94 -16.79
N PRO A 34 6.35 -5.48 -17.60
CA PRO A 34 5.67 -6.73 -17.23
C PRO A 34 6.70 -7.83 -17.01
N GLY A 35 6.52 -8.60 -15.92
CA GLY A 35 7.39 -9.71 -15.60
C GLY A 35 8.68 -9.32 -14.90
N SER A 36 8.91 -8.04 -14.65
CA SER A 36 10.11 -7.63 -13.93
C SER A 36 9.97 -7.93 -12.43
N PRO A 37 11.09 -8.21 -11.73
CA PRO A 37 11.05 -8.43 -10.29
C PRO A 37 10.53 -7.20 -9.53
N GLU A 38 10.86 -6.01 -10.01
CA GLU A 38 10.40 -4.78 -9.37
C GLU A 38 8.89 -4.66 -9.41
N ARG A 39 8.28 -5.10 -10.50
CA ARG A 39 6.81 -5.06 -10.61
C ARG A 39 6.16 -5.95 -9.56
N THR A 40 6.74 -7.12 -9.32
CA THR A 40 6.24 -8.03 -8.29
C THR A 40 6.34 -7.41 -6.91
N ILE A 41 7.45 -6.73 -6.63
CA ILE A 41 7.65 -6.06 -5.34
C ILE A 41 6.62 -4.94 -5.16
N VAL A 42 6.40 -4.15 -6.20
CA VAL A 42 5.40 -3.07 -6.15
C VAL A 42 4.00 -3.64 -5.92
N LEU A 43 3.67 -4.75 -6.58
CA LEU A 43 2.37 -5.38 -6.40
C LEU A 43 2.19 -5.85 -4.95
N ALA A 44 3.21 -6.47 -4.36
CA ALA A 44 3.15 -6.90 -2.96
C ALA A 44 2.95 -5.70 -2.03
N SER A 45 3.62 -4.58 -2.32
CA SER A 45 3.45 -3.36 -1.54
C SER A 45 2.04 -2.80 -1.68
N LEU A 46 1.47 -2.82 -2.89
CA LEU A 46 0.10 -2.38 -3.11
C LEU A 46 -0.90 -3.19 -2.27
N GLU A 47 -0.71 -4.50 -2.22
CA GLU A 47 -1.59 -5.35 -1.43
C GLU A 47 -1.47 -5.04 0.06
N SER A 48 -0.25 -4.81 0.55
CA SER A 48 -0.03 -4.43 1.94
C SER A 48 -0.73 -3.12 2.28
N VAL A 49 -0.61 -2.13 1.39
CA VAL A 49 -1.26 -0.83 1.60
C VAL A 49 -2.79 -0.99 1.60
N ARG A 50 -3.32 -1.79 0.69
CA ARG A 50 -4.77 -2.03 0.65
C ARG A 50 -5.29 -2.61 1.95
N ARG A 51 -4.57 -3.58 2.51
CA ARG A 51 -4.94 -4.19 3.78
C ARG A 51 -4.88 -3.17 4.92
N ALA A 52 -3.83 -2.35 4.92
CA ALA A 52 -3.69 -1.31 5.93
C ALA A 52 -4.81 -0.29 5.84
N MET A 53 -5.20 0.09 4.62
CA MET A 53 -6.30 1.01 4.42
C MET A 53 -7.62 0.44 4.93
N ALA A 54 -7.88 -0.83 4.64
CA ALA A 54 -9.08 -1.49 5.11
C ALA A 54 -9.13 -1.53 6.64
N ALA A 55 -8.00 -1.86 7.27
CA ALA A 55 -7.90 -1.88 8.72
C ALA A 55 -8.11 -0.49 9.31
N ALA A 56 -7.54 0.54 8.67
CA ALA A 56 -7.70 1.91 9.13
C ALA A 56 -9.15 2.36 9.05
N ARG A 57 -9.85 1.99 7.97
CA ARG A 57 -11.27 2.33 7.82
C ARG A 57 -12.11 1.67 8.91
N LEU A 58 -11.83 0.41 9.19
CA LEU A 58 -12.56 -0.31 10.25
C LEU A 58 -12.32 0.32 11.62
N SER A 59 -11.07 0.71 11.88
CA SER A 59 -10.72 1.33 13.16
C SER A 59 -11.38 2.69 13.35
N ARG A 60 -11.65 3.40 12.24
CA ARG A 60 -12.20 4.75 12.30
C ARG A 60 -13.71 4.79 12.25
N GLN A 61 -14.36 3.68 11.97
CA GLN A 61 -15.81 3.66 11.95
C GLN A 61 -16.36 3.92 13.36
N PRO A 62 -17.27 4.88 13.50
CA PRO A 62 -17.89 5.10 14.79
C PRO A 62 -18.75 3.90 15.14
N LYS A 63 -18.70 3.52 16.38
CA LYS A 63 -19.55 2.45 16.84
C LYS A 63 -20.98 2.95 16.97
N PRO A 64 -21.93 2.14 16.57
CA PRO A 64 -23.34 2.50 16.73
C PRO A 64 -23.74 2.59 18.21
#